data_b541cf0d56d2247ebead3843bff1ffe9
#
_entry.id   b541cf0d56d2247ebead3843bff1ffe9
#
_cell.length_a   1.000
_cell.length_b   1.000
_cell.length_c   1.000
_cell.angle_alpha   90.00
_cell.angle_beta   90.00
_cell.angle_gamma   90.00
#
_symmetry.space_group_name_H-M   'P 1'
#
loop_
_entity.id
_entity.type
_entity.pdbx_description
1 polymer ?
#
loop_
_entity_poly.entity_id
_entity_poly.type
_entity_poly.pdbx_seq_one_letter_code
_entity_poly.pdbx_strand_id
1 'polypeptide(L)' 'MKAAELRQLTVEEMRRRLDETYQELFNLRFQLATKQLADTSRIRQVKRDIARLKTLLEERAREEVGQA' A
#
# COMPACT_ATOMS: atom_id res chain seq x y z
N MET A 1 -7.33 -0.70 4.78
CA MET A 1 -6.61 -1.84 5.37
C MET A 1 -6.32 -1.59 6.82
N LYS A 2 -6.55 -2.57 7.67
CA LYS A 2 -6.23 -2.47 9.09
C LYS A 2 -4.82 -3.02 9.32
N ALA A 3 -4.06 -2.35 10.20
CA ALA A 3 -2.68 -2.75 10.49
C ALA A 3 -2.59 -4.20 10.99
N ALA A 4 -3.54 -4.64 11.81
CA ALA A 4 -3.55 -6.00 12.33
C ALA A 4 -3.69 -7.04 11.22
N GLU A 5 -4.50 -6.77 10.21
CA GLU A 5 -4.67 -7.67 9.07
C GLU A 5 -3.39 -7.74 8.23
N LEU A 6 -2.75 -6.59 8.02
CA LEU A 6 -1.53 -6.53 7.23
C LEU A 6 -0.37 -7.25 7.91
N ARG A 7 -0.31 -7.22 9.23
CA ARG A 7 0.75 -7.91 10.00
C ARG A 7 0.67 -9.42 9.91
N GLN A 8 -0.49 -9.97 9.55
CA GLN A 8 -0.65 -11.41 9.36
C GLN A 8 -0.18 -11.91 8.00
N LEU A 9 0.11 -10.98 7.08
CA LEU A 9 0.55 -11.32 5.74
C LEU A 9 2.04 -11.69 5.73
N THR A 10 2.42 -12.57 4.81
CA THR A 10 3.83 -12.84 4.53
C THR A 10 4.44 -11.66 3.79
N VAL A 11 5.78 -11.60 3.73
CA VAL A 11 6.49 -10.55 2.99
C VAL A 11 6.08 -10.56 1.52
N GLU A 12 5.96 -11.74 0.92
CA GLU A 12 5.54 -11.85 -0.48
C GLU A 12 4.12 -11.34 -0.70
N GLU A 13 3.22 -11.65 0.22
CA GLU A 13 1.85 -11.16 0.16
C GLU A 13 1.79 -9.64 0.33
N MET A 14 2.61 -9.09 1.21
CA MET A 14 2.71 -7.64 1.40
C MET A 14 3.20 -6.96 0.13
N ARG A 15 4.21 -7.52 -0.53
CA ARG A 15 4.73 -6.98 -1.78
C ARG A 15 3.69 -7.01 -2.89
N ARG A 16 2.95 -8.11 -2.99
CA ARG A 16 1.86 -8.21 -3.96
C ARG A 16 0.78 -7.18 -3.69
N ARG A 17 0.40 -7.04 -2.43
CA ARG A 17 -0.61 -6.06 -2.03
C ARG A 17 -0.14 -4.64 -2.33
N LEU A 18 1.14 -4.37 -2.12
CA LEU A 18 1.74 -3.07 -2.43
C LEU A 18 1.66 -2.77 -3.92
N ASP A 19 2.02 -3.74 -4.76
CA ASP A 19 1.93 -3.61 -6.22
C ASP A 19 0.51 -3.32 -6.66
N GLU A 20 -0.46 -4.08 -6.17
CA GLU A 20 -1.87 -3.88 -6.49
C GLU A 20 -2.34 -2.49 -6.08
N THR A 21 -1.89 -2.02 -4.93
CA THR A 21 -2.26 -0.72 -4.41
C THR A 21 -1.65 0.41 -5.23
N TYR A 22 -0.42 0.25 -5.72
CA TYR A 22 0.20 1.20 -6.65
C TYR A 22 -0.56 1.25 -7.97
N GLN A 23 -0.98 0.13 -8.50
CA GLN A 23 -1.78 0.09 -9.72
C GLN A 23 -3.12 0.80 -9.52
N GLU A 24 -3.75 0.59 -8.39
CA GLU A 24 -4.99 1.29 -8.05
C GLU A 24 -4.77 2.81 -8.00
N LEU A 25 -3.68 3.25 -7.37
CA LEU A 25 -3.34 4.67 -7.32
C LEU A 25 -3.13 5.25 -8.72
N PHE A 26 -2.43 4.53 -9.57
CA PHE A 26 -2.20 4.95 -10.95
C PHE A 26 -3.50 5.12 -11.71
N ASN A 27 -4.40 4.15 -11.58
CA ASN A 27 -5.71 4.19 -12.22
C ASN A 27 -6.55 5.36 -11.72
N LEU A 28 -6.54 5.60 -10.42
CA LEU A 28 -7.28 6.72 -9.82
C LEU A 28 -6.74 8.06 -10.30
N ARG A 29 -5.43 8.20 -10.41
CA ARG A 29 -4.82 9.43 -10.94
C ARG A 29 -5.18 9.65 -12.40
N PHE A 30 -5.22 8.57 -13.18
CA PHE A 30 -5.65 8.64 -14.57
C PHE A 30 -7.11 9.10 -14.66
N GLN A 31 -7.98 8.52 -13.85
CA GLN A 31 -9.40 8.92 -13.80
C GLN A 31 -9.55 10.38 -13.40
N LEU A 32 -8.75 10.85 -12.46
CA LEU A 32 -8.77 12.26 -12.06
C LEU A 32 -8.34 13.16 -13.21
N ALA A 33 -7.27 12.79 -13.92
CA ALA A 33 -6.75 13.55 -15.05
C ALA A 33 -7.77 13.65 -16.19
N THR A 34 -8.58 12.62 -16.39
CA THR A 34 -9.62 12.59 -17.43
C THR A 34 -10.97 13.10 -16.93
N LYS A 35 -11.01 13.63 -15.72
CA LYS A 35 -12.21 14.17 -15.08
C LYS A 35 -13.33 13.13 -14.89
N GLN A 36 -12.97 11.87 -14.82
CA GLN A 36 -13.91 10.78 -14.52
C GLN A 36 -14.08 10.54 -13.02
N LEU A 37 -13.15 11.06 -12.21
CA LEU A 37 -13.18 10.92 -10.76
C LEU A 37 -13.55 12.25 -10.12
N ALA A 38 -14.69 12.29 -9.43
CA ALA A 38 -15.16 13.49 -8.75
C ALA A 38 -14.63 13.59 -7.31
N ASP A 39 -14.38 12.47 -6.66
CA ASP A 39 -13.98 12.40 -5.26
C ASP A 39 -12.53 11.94 -5.14
N THR A 40 -11.69 12.77 -4.50
CA THR A 40 -10.26 12.48 -4.31
C THR A 40 -9.96 11.75 -3.00
N SER A 41 -10.97 11.50 -2.18
CA SER A 41 -10.76 10.82 -0.89
C SER A 41 -10.19 9.41 -1.07
N ARG A 42 -10.57 8.70 -2.14
CA ARG A 42 -10.04 7.38 -2.44
C ARG A 42 -8.53 7.41 -2.70
N ILE A 43 -8.06 8.46 -3.38
CA ILE A 43 -6.62 8.64 -3.65
C ILE A 43 -5.87 8.77 -2.32
N ARG A 44 -6.38 9.57 -1.39
CA ARG A 44 -5.76 9.73 -0.07
C ARG A 44 -5.73 8.41 0.69
N GLN A 45 -6.81 7.66 0.64
CA GLN A 45 -6.88 6.36 1.31
C GLN A 45 -5.84 5.39 0.75
N VAL A 46 -5.73 5.31 -0.58
CA VAL A 46 -4.77 4.43 -1.25
C VAL A 46 -3.32 4.83 -0.91
N LYS A 47 -3.02 6.13 -0.89
CA LYS A 47 -1.69 6.61 -0.49
C LYS A 47 -1.37 6.20 0.95
N ARG A 48 -2.33 6.26 1.84
CA ARG A 48 -2.19 5.83 3.23
C ARG A 48 -1.89 4.35 3.33
N ASP A 49 -2.60 3.54 2.56
CA ASP A 49 -2.39 2.10 2.51
C ASP A 49 -0.99 1.75 2.01
N ILE A 50 -0.50 2.46 0.98
CA ILE A 50 0.86 2.29 0.46
C ILE A 50 1.88 2.60 1.54
N ALA A 51 1.73 3.73 2.24
CA ALA A 51 2.65 4.12 3.30
C ALA A 51 2.70 3.07 4.41
N ARG A 52 1.54 2.53 4.78
CA ARG A 52 1.43 1.50 5.82
C ARG A 52 2.12 0.21 5.41
N LEU A 53 1.89 -0.24 4.18
CA LEU A 53 2.52 -1.44 3.66
C LEU A 53 4.04 -1.30 3.58
N LYS A 54 4.54 -0.14 3.12
CA LYS A 54 5.98 0.14 3.09
C LYS A 54 6.59 0.08 4.47
N THR A 55 5.93 0.68 5.46
CA THR A 55 6.41 0.69 6.85
C THR A 55 6.51 -0.72 7.39
N LEU A 56 5.49 -1.54 7.17
CA LEU A 56 5.49 -2.92 7.64
C LEU A 56 6.58 -3.76 6.96
N LEU A 57 6.81 -3.54 5.68
CA LEU A 57 7.88 -4.23 4.95
C LEU A 57 9.26 -3.84 5.50
N GLU A 58 9.46 -2.56 5.81
CA GLU A 58 10.71 -2.10 6.43
C GLU A 58 10.91 -2.72 7.81
N GLU A 59 9.87 -2.77 8.63
CA GLU A 59 9.92 -3.40 9.95
C GLU A 59 10.33 -4.86 9.85
N ARG A 60 9.75 -5.60 8.89
CA ARG A 60 10.08 -6.99 8.65
C ARG A 60 11.53 -7.16 8.20
N ALA A 61 11.99 -6.30 7.31
CA ALA A 61 13.37 -6.33 6.85
C ALA A 61 14.34 -6.05 8.00
N ARG A 62 14.02 -5.12 8.88
CA ARG A 62 14.85 -4.81 10.05
C ARG A 62 14.89 -5.97 11.04
N GLU A 63 13.77 -6.63 11.25
CA GLU A 63 13.72 -7.81 12.12
C GLU A 63 14.62 -8.91 11.61
N GLU A 64 14.62 -9.17 10.30
CA GLU A 64 15.47 -10.17 9.69
C GLU A 64 16.95 -9.82 9.84
N VAL A 65 17.31 -8.54 9.61
CA VAL A 65 18.69 -8.07 9.75
C VAL A 65 19.11 -8.04 11.22
N GLY A 66 18.20 -7.61 12.10
CA GLY A 66 18.46 -7.51 13.53
C GLY A 66 18.71 -8.85 14.21
N GLN A 67 18.27 -9.94 13.60
CA GLN A 67 18.47 -11.29 14.13
C GLN A 67 19.74 -11.94 13.61
N ALA A 68 20.36 -11.33 12.64
CA ALA A 68 21.64 -11.78 12.12
C ALA A 68 22.79 -11.20 12.94
#